data_cb3d03bb5039770ea663728eb01f7d82
#
_entry.id   cb3d03bb5039770ea663728eb01f7d82
#
_cell.length_a   1.000
_cell.length_b   1.000
_cell.length_c   1.000
_cell.angle_alpha   90.00
_cell.angle_beta   90.00
_cell.angle_gamma   90.00
#
_symmetry.space_group_name_H-M   'P 1'
#
loop_
_entity.id
_entity.type
_entity.pdbx_description
1 polymer ?
#
loop_
_entity_poly.entity_id
_entity_poly.type
_entity_poly.pdbx_seq_one_letter_code
_entity_poly.pdbx_strand_id
1 'polypeptide(L)'
;MPAVRTATSHAVPSENLLERYVQQLSHLTGMVSCCVFDIASGRALNHAGASPGADELAAHGTEMLASMQASSRTLGLGHAIPEAAISLGAHHLVLRAVPKHPGLALHAVLDKTHANLTLARLQILRMDDLFDA
;
A
#
# COMPACT_ATOMS: atom_id res chain seq x y z
N MET A 1 -24.46 -22.55 3.87
CA MET A 1 -23.90 -22.09 3.81
C MET A 1 -23.84 -21.00 4.01
N PRO A 2 -23.83 -20.63 4.09
CA PRO A 2 -23.53 -19.51 4.07
C PRO A 2 -22.61 -18.99 4.89
N ALA A 3 -22.42 -19.64 5.68
CA ALA A 3 -21.48 -19.21 6.49
C ALA A 3 -20.42 -18.54 5.88
N VAL A 4 -20.28 -18.88 4.77
CA VAL A 4 -19.39 -18.24 4.08
C VAL A 4 -19.32 -16.86 4.33
N ARG A 5 -20.28 -16.38 4.82
CA ARG A 5 -20.31 -15.06 5.01
C ARG A 5 -19.33 -14.56 5.91
N THR A 6 -18.88 -15.27 6.82
CA THR A 6 -17.89 -14.77 7.72
C THR A 6 -16.69 -14.28 6.98
N ALA A 7 -16.47 -14.78 5.83
CA ALA A 7 -15.32 -14.36 5.09
C ALA A 7 -15.43 -12.91 4.69
N THR A 8 -16.61 -12.36 4.72
CA THR A 8 -16.75 -10.98 4.29
C THR A 8 -16.08 -10.02 5.22
N SER A 9 -15.79 -10.39 6.47
CA SER A 9 -15.08 -9.50 7.36
C SER A 9 -13.66 -9.20 6.89
N HIS A 10 -13.12 -10.06 6.03
CA HIS A 10 -11.79 -9.86 5.47
C HIS A 10 -11.86 -9.66 3.95
N ALA A 11 -13.05 -9.38 3.47
CA ALA A 11 -13.21 -9.20 2.04
C ALA A 11 -12.46 -7.97 1.55
N VAL A 12 -12.08 -8.03 0.30
CA VAL A 12 -11.46 -6.90 -0.37
C VAL A 12 -12.49 -5.76 -0.42
N PRO A 13 -12.09 -4.52 -0.17
CA PRO A 13 -12.99 -3.39 -0.31
C PRO A 13 -13.54 -3.32 -1.73
N SER A 14 -14.68 -2.68 -1.91
CA SER A 14 -15.29 -2.56 -3.22
C SER A 14 -14.32 -1.87 -4.19
N GLU A 15 -14.48 -2.16 -5.48
CA GLU A 15 -13.67 -1.51 -6.50
C GLU A 15 -13.81 0.01 -6.44
N ASN A 16 -15.00 0.51 -6.17
CA ASN A 16 -15.23 1.94 -6.06
C ASN A 16 -14.43 2.55 -4.91
N LEU A 17 -14.36 1.88 -3.79
CA LEU A 17 -13.61 2.37 -2.64
C LEU A 17 -12.12 2.38 -2.93
N LEU A 18 -11.60 1.31 -3.54
CA LEU A 18 -10.19 1.25 -3.92
C LEU A 18 -9.86 2.31 -4.95
N GLU A 19 -10.74 2.53 -5.92
CA GLU A 19 -10.54 3.55 -6.92
C GLU A 19 -10.46 4.94 -6.29
N ARG A 20 -11.37 5.24 -5.37
CA ARG A 20 -11.35 6.52 -4.67
C ARG A 20 -10.08 6.70 -3.87
N TYR A 21 -9.66 5.66 -3.18
CA TYR A 21 -8.43 5.70 -2.38
C TYR A 21 -7.22 5.98 -3.28
N VAL A 22 -7.06 5.24 -4.35
CA VAL A 22 -5.94 5.43 -5.28
C VAL A 22 -6.02 6.78 -5.99
N GLN A 23 -7.21 7.24 -6.33
CA GLN A 23 -7.38 8.55 -6.94
C GLN A 23 -6.94 9.66 -6.00
N GLN A 24 -7.31 9.59 -4.74
CA GLN A 24 -6.88 10.58 -3.77
C GLN A 24 -5.37 10.55 -3.57
N LEU A 25 -4.79 9.35 -3.53
CA LEU A 25 -3.34 9.21 -3.44
C LEU A 25 -2.64 9.85 -4.63
N SER A 26 -3.20 9.69 -5.82
CA SER A 26 -2.59 10.22 -7.04
C SER A 26 -2.53 11.75 -7.06
N HIS A 27 -3.32 12.41 -6.24
CA HIS A 27 -3.32 13.87 -6.16
C HIS A 27 -2.35 14.41 -5.11
N LEU A 28 -1.67 13.56 -4.36
CA LEU A 28 -0.67 14.04 -3.42
C LEU A 28 0.49 14.67 -4.18
N THR A 29 0.98 15.79 -3.66
CA THR A 29 2.09 16.49 -4.30
C THR A 29 3.29 15.59 -4.44
N GLY A 30 3.79 15.45 -5.66
CA GLY A 30 4.97 14.62 -5.94
C GLY A 30 4.67 13.16 -6.17
N MET A 31 3.40 12.74 -6.17
CA MET A 31 3.08 11.33 -6.44
C MET A 31 3.38 10.99 -7.90
N VAL A 32 4.23 9.98 -8.10
CA VAL A 32 4.61 9.50 -9.44
C VAL A 32 3.71 8.36 -9.85
N SER A 33 3.60 7.34 -9.01
CA SER A 33 2.71 6.22 -9.24
C SER A 33 2.42 5.52 -7.92
N CYS A 34 1.30 4.83 -7.85
CA CYS A 34 0.94 4.08 -6.65
C CYS A 34 0.05 2.90 -7.03
N CYS A 35 0.09 1.87 -6.22
CA CYS A 35 -0.64 0.64 -6.45
C CYS A 35 -1.10 0.04 -5.14
N VAL A 36 -2.37 -0.39 -5.08
CA VAL A 36 -2.86 -1.23 -4.01
C VAL A 36 -2.88 -2.65 -4.54
N PHE A 37 -2.33 -3.58 -3.80
CA PHE A 37 -2.20 -4.97 -4.24
C PHE A 37 -2.56 -5.95 -3.13
N ASP A 38 -2.90 -7.17 -3.55
CA ASP A 38 -3.18 -8.27 -2.64
C ASP A 38 -1.87 -8.94 -2.27
N ILE A 39 -1.55 -8.96 -0.99
CA ILE A 39 -0.26 -9.46 -0.52
C ILE A 39 -0.10 -10.95 -0.81
N ALA A 40 -1.15 -11.73 -0.60
CA ALA A 40 -1.07 -13.17 -0.76
C ALA A 40 -0.80 -13.60 -2.19
N SER A 41 -1.41 -12.95 -3.17
CA SER A 41 -1.26 -13.30 -4.57
C SER A 41 -0.23 -12.45 -5.31
N GLY A 42 0.13 -11.31 -4.76
CA GLY A 42 1.00 -10.35 -5.45
C GLY A 42 0.30 -9.64 -6.60
N ARG A 43 -1.03 -9.62 -6.59
CA ARG A 43 -1.81 -9.12 -7.70
C ARG A 43 -2.23 -7.68 -7.47
N ALA A 44 -2.00 -6.83 -8.47
CA ALA A 44 -2.43 -5.44 -8.41
C ALA A 44 -3.96 -5.36 -8.48
N LEU A 45 -4.54 -4.53 -7.61
CA LEU A 45 -5.98 -4.33 -7.56
C LEU A 45 -6.39 -2.98 -8.11
N ASN A 46 -5.60 -1.96 -7.90
CA ASN A 46 -5.85 -0.63 -8.45
C ASN A 46 -4.54 0.13 -8.52
N HIS A 47 -4.43 1.06 -9.46
CA HIS A 47 -3.17 1.72 -9.76
C HIS A 47 -3.41 3.10 -10.37
N ALA A 48 -2.49 4.02 -10.12
CA ALA A 48 -2.47 5.32 -10.78
C ALA A 48 -1.03 5.68 -11.13
N GLY A 49 -0.86 6.46 -12.18
CA GLY A 49 0.44 6.87 -12.67
C GLY A 49 0.91 6.02 -13.84
N ALA A 50 1.85 6.54 -14.62
CA ALA A 50 2.29 5.85 -15.83
C ALA A 50 3.39 4.83 -15.57
N SER A 51 4.35 5.16 -14.71
CA SER A 51 5.52 4.32 -14.46
C SER A 51 6.10 4.66 -13.10
N PRO A 52 6.50 3.67 -12.29
CA PRO A 52 6.37 2.22 -12.51
C PRO A 52 4.93 1.76 -12.66
N GLY A 53 4.74 0.65 -13.39
CA GLY A 53 3.43 0.11 -13.64
C GLY A 53 2.86 -0.70 -12.46
N ALA A 54 1.59 -1.06 -12.60
CA ALA A 54 0.86 -1.77 -11.54
C ALA A 54 1.53 -3.10 -11.17
N ASP A 55 1.83 -3.92 -12.15
CA ASP A 55 2.40 -5.24 -11.87
C ASP A 55 3.79 -5.16 -11.27
N GLU A 56 4.58 -4.19 -11.69
CA GLU A 56 5.91 -3.98 -11.14
C GLU A 56 5.83 -3.56 -9.68
N LEU A 57 4.95 -2.62 -9.36
CA LEU A 57 4.80 -2.16 -7.98
C LEU A 57 4.27 -3.27 -7.08
N ALA A 58 3.32 -4.07 -7.59
CA ALA A 58 2.75 -5.16 -6.81
C ALA A 58 3.79 -6.26 -6.55
N ALA A 59 4.53 -6.66 -7.58
CA ALA A 59 5.52 -7.72 -7.45
C ALA A 59 6.64 -7.34 -6.48
N HIS A 60 7.22 -6.16 -6.65
CA HIS A 60 8.31 -5.74 -5.79
C HIS A 60 7.84 -5.39 -4.38
N GLY A 61 6.62 -4.84 -4.26
CA GLY A 61 6.03 -4.61 -2.95
C GLY A 61 5.85 -5.90 -2.16
N THR A 62 5.39 -6.94 -2.83
CA THR A 62 5.20 -8.26 -2.21
C THR A 62 6.54 -8.83 -1.72
N GLU A 63 7.57 -8.72 -2.54
CA GLU A 63 8.91 -9.20 -2.15
C GLU A 63 9.45 -8.44 -0.95
N MET A 64 9.30 -7.13 -0.96
CA MET A 64 9.79 -6.29 0.13
C MET A 64 9.07 -6.58 1.43
N LEU A 65 7.74 -6.74 1.39
CA LEU A 65 6.97 -7.08 2.58
C LEU A 65 7.39 -8.43 3.14
N ALA A 66 7.59 -9.42 2.28
CA ALA A 66 8.03 -10.75 2.72
C ALA A 66 9.39 -10.68 3.41
N SER A 67 10.30 -9.89 2.85
CA SER A 67 11.62 -9.71 3.44
C SER A 67 11.55 -9.02 4.80
N MET A 68 10.72 -7.98 4.91
CA MET A 68 10.54 -7.27 6.16
C MET A 68 9.93 -8.16 7.25
N GLN A 69 8.97 -9.00 6.87
CA GLN A 69 8.35 -9.93 7.81
C GLN A 69 9.36 -10.99 8.28
N ALA A 70 10.18 -11.49 7.37
CA ALA A 70 11.21 -12.45 7.72
C ALA A 70 12.23 -11.84 8.67
N SER A 71 12.64 -10.61 8.42
CA SER A 71 13.56 -9.88 9.29
C SER A 71 12.96 -9.65 10.66
N SER A 72 11.68 -9.29 10.72
CA SER A 72 10.98 -9.08 11.97
C SER A 72 10.98 -10.34 12.82
N ARG A 73 10.72 -11.49 12.21
CA ARG A 73 10.74 -12.77 12.94
C ARG A 73 12.14 -13.09 13.44
N THR A 74 13.14 -12.93 12.58
CA THR A 74 14.52 -13.22 12.94
C THR A 74 15.00 -12.34 14.08
N LEU A 75 14.58 -11.08 14.10
CA LEU A 75 14.98 -10.14 15.12
C LEU A 75 14.10 -10.19 16.38
N GLY A 76 13.09 -11.04 16.38
CA GLY A 76 12.21 -11.17 17.55
C GLY A 76 11.30 -9.98 17.76
N LEU A 77 10.94 -9.26 16.70
CA LEU A 77 10.12 -8.05 16.81
C LEU A 77 8.61 -8.30 16.73
N GLY A 78 8.22 -9.57 16.64
CA GLY A 78 6.81 -9.92 16.66
C GLY A 78 6.15 -9.85 15.30
N HIS A 79 4.85 -9.60 15.31
CA HIS A 79 4.02 -9.65 14.10
C HIS A 79 3.50 -8.28 13.70
N ALA A 80 4.29 -7.23 13.92
CA ALA A 80 3.86 -5.88 13.55
C ALA A 80 3.60 -5.81 12.03
N ILE A 81 2.65 -4.96 11.65
CA ILE A 81 2.35 -4.75 10.25
C ILE A 81 3.51 -3.98 9.63
N PRO A 82 4.12 -4.50 8.57
CA PRO A 82 5.27 -3.84 7.96
C PRO A 82 4.92 -2.48 7.38
N GLU A 83 5.81 -1.54 7.58
CA GLU A 83 5.73 -0.24 6.93
C GLU A 83 7.15 0.21 6.66
N ALA A 84 7.39 0.71 5.47
CA ALA A 84 8.70 1.22 5.10
C ALA A 84 8.59 2.50 4.30
N ALA A 85 9.52 3.41 4.53
CA ALA A 85 9.72 4.58 3.69
C ALA A 85 11.20 4.57 3.33
N ILE A 86 11.49 4.50 2.05
CA ILE A 86 12.85 4.31 1.54
C ILE A 86 13.16 5.43 0.55
N SER A 87 14.35 6.01 0.68
CA SER A 87 14.81 7.01 -0.28
C SER A 87 15.77 6.37 -1.26
N LEU A 88 15.48 6.48 -2.55
CA LEU A 88 16.30 5.94 -3.61
C LEU A 88 16.55 7.03 -4.64
N GLY A 89 17.76 7.56 -4.70
CA GLY A 89 18.10 8.57 -5.69
C GLY A 89 17.13 9.75 -5.65
N ALA A 90 16.38 9.94 -6.72
CA ALA A 90 15.44 11.05 -6.86
C ALA A 90 14.03 10.73 -6.36
N HIS A 91 13.83 9.58 -5.75
CA HIS A 91 12.49 9.13 -5.35
C HIS A 91 12.41 8.66 -3.91
N HIS A 92 11.20 8.69 -3.37
CA HIS A 92 10.86 8.01 -2.12
C HIS A 92 9.91 6.87 -2.45
N LEU A 93 10.07 5.74 -1.78
CA LEU A 93 9.11 4.65 -1.82
C LEU A 93 8.40 4.57 -0.48
N VAL A 94 7.09 4.44 -0.50
CA VAL A 94 6.31 4.20 0.71
C VAL A 94 5.58 2.88 0.51
N LEU A 95 5.80 1.95 1.43
CA LEU A 95 5.19 0.63 1.39
C LEU A 95 4.55 0.35 2.73
N ARG A 96 3.26 0.04 2.74
CA ARG A 96 2.55 -0.23 3.99
C ARG A 96 1.33 -1.09 3.75
N ALA A 97 0.95 -1.86 4.77
CA ALA A 97 -0.30 -2.58 4.74
C ALA A 97 -1.45 -1.58 4.89
N VAL A 98 -2.58 -1.88 4.28
CA VAL A 98 -3.77 -1.03 4.40
C VAL A 98 -4.43 -1.35 5.74
N PRO A 99 -4.64 -0.37 6.61
CA PRO A 99 -5.30 -0.60 7.90
C PRO A 99 -6.69 -1.20 7.71
N LYS A 100 -7.05 -2.12 8.57
CA LYS A 100 -8.33 -2.84 8.54
C LYS A 100 -8.47 -3.82 7.38
N HIS A 101 -7.50 -3.84 6.46
CA HIS A 101 -7.46 -4.79 5.37
C HIS A 101 -6.04 -5.36 5.28
N PRO A 102 -5.61 -6.12 6.28
CA PRO A 102 -4.20 -6.54 6.36
C PRO A 102 -3.73 -7.45 5.23
N GLY A 103 -4.64 -7.93 4.41
CA GLY A 103 -4.25 -8.67 3.21
C GLY A 103 -3.89 -7.76 2.03
N LEU A 104 -4.09 -6.46 2.17
CA LEU A 104 -3.80 -5.49 1.12
C LEU A 104 -2.65 -4.60 1.54
N ALA A 105 -1.90 -4.12 0.55
CA ALA A 105 -0.82 -3.17 0.80
C ALA A 105 -0.80 -2.08 -0.27
N LEU A 106 -0.22 -0.95 0.12
CA LEU A 106 0.00 0.17 -0.76
C LEU A 106 1.50 0.27 -1.06
N HIS A 107 1.85 0.45 -2.33
CA HIS A 107 3.21 0.77 -2.74
C HIS A 107 3.15 2.06 -3.55
N ALA A 108 3.77 3.11 -3.07
CA ALA A 108 3.72 4.42 -3.68
C ALA A 108 5.13 4.93 -3.98
N VAL A 109 5.28 5.60 -5.12
CA VAL A 109 6.54 6.22 -5.53
C VAL A 109 6.33 7.72 -5.60
N LEU A 110 7.18 8.47 -4.91
CA LEU A 110 7.09 9.92 -4.85
C LEU A 110 8.38 10.56 -5.38
N ASP A 111 8.22 11.71 -6.04
CA ASP A 111 9.35 12.48 -6.56
C ASP A 111 9.93 13.31 -5.41
N LYS A 112 11.20 13.10 -5.11
CA LYS A 112 11.88 13.81 -4.02
C LYS A 112 11.88 15.32 -4.19
N THR A 113 11.90 15.79 -5.41
CA THR A 113 11.96 17.22 -5.68
C THR A 113 10.68 17.93 -5.26
N HIS A 114 9.54 17.28 -5.41
CA HIS A 114 8.24 17.90 -5.17
C HIS A 114 7.55 17.39 -3.91
N ALA A 115 7.87 16.21 -3.44
CA ALA A 115 7.21 15.61 -2.30
C ALA A 115 7.98 15.87 -1.00
N ASN A 116 7.23 16.17 0.06
CA ASN A 116 7.76 16.13 1.41
C ASN A 116 7.33 14.79 2.00
N LEU A 117 8.27 13.93 2.30
CA LEU A 117 7.97 12.56 2.74
C LEU A 117 7.14 12.52 4.02
N THR A 118 7.48 13.36 5.01
CA THR A 118 6.75 13.39 6.27
C THR A 118 5.30 13.79 6.05
N LEU A 119 5.09 14.85 5.25
CA LEU A 119 3.74 15.31 4.95
C LEU A 119 2.96 14.27 4.15
N ALA A 120 3.61 13.65 3.17
CA ALA A 120 2.98 12.61 2.35
C ALA A 120 2.51 11.44 3.22
N ARG A 121 3.34 11.01 4.16
CA ARG A 121 2.99 9.91 5.08
C ARG A 121 1.80 10.28 5.94
N LEU A 122 1.74 11.52 6.43
CA LEU A 122 0.60 11.98 7.23
C LEU A 122 -0.67 12.03 6.40
N GLN A 123 -0.57 12.46 5.15
CA GLN A 123 -1.72 12.52 4.26
C GLN A 123 -2.22 11.11 3.93
N ILE A 124 -1.32 10.16 3.71
CA ILE A 124 -1.69 8.77 3.49
C ILE A 124 -2.42 8.22 4.71
N LEU A 125 -1.94 8.50 5.91
CA LEU A 125 -2.61 8.07 7.14
C LEU A 125 -4.04 8.62 7.23
N ARG A 126 -4.25 9.85 6.84
CA ARG A 126 -5.59 10.44 6.86
C ARG A 126 -6.54 9.77 5.88
N MET A 127 -6.01 9.24 4.78
CA MET A 127 -6.82 8.54 3.80
C MET A 127 -7.32 7.19 4.30
N ASP A 128 -6.73 6.67 5.38
CA ASP A 128 -7.19 5.43 5.97
C ASP A 128 -8.65 5.56 6.42
N ASP A 129 -9.11 6.76 6.70
CA ASP A 129 -10.48 7.00 7.12
C ASP A 129 -11.49 6.64 6.03
N LEU A 130 -11.08 6.56 4.78
CA LEU A 130 -11.95 6.12 3.70
C LEU A 130 -12.45 4.70 3.95
N PHE A 131 -11.66 3.89 4.65
CA PHE A 131 -12.01 2.50 4.91
C PHE A 131 -12.88 2.34 6.17
N ASP A 132 -13.16 3.43 6.85
CA ASP A 132 -13.99 3.41 8.04
C ASP A 132 -15.47 3.58 7.73
N ALA A 133 -15.80 3.96 6.54
CA ALA A 133 -17.17 4.26 6.15
C ALA A 133 -18.05 3.01 5.98
#